data_abe0d097e444cafaaa2c09b5ad16dda8
#
_entry.id   abe0d097e444cafaaa2c09b5ad16dda8
#
_cell.length_a   1.000
_cell.length_b   1.000
_cell.length_c   1.000
_cell.angle_alpha   90.00
_cell.angle_beta   90.00
_cell.angle_gamma   90.00
#
_symmetry.space_group_name_H-M   'P 1'
#
loop_
_entity.id
_entity.type
_entity.pdbx_description
1 polymer ?
#
loop_
_entity_poly.entity_id
_entity_poly.type
_entity_poly.pdbx_seq_one_letter_code
_entity_poly.pdbx_strand_id
1 'polypeptide(L)'
;MNILEQIAAKAQRGDTGMSLHYGFLYSCIVGMESKSVFEFGSGFSTHVILHALEKTGGTLTSCDVTNYSDNPNVTDFTKASKQWNFYHGNSNELFADEVEFDQYDVILHDGSHIGSEVLVDLNNIYPYLKHDGILITHDTRHHTLGEGMMGAAEEFASDKDLEMCTLPYGYGLTFFRNKANRNNPVNLTWRKRS
;
A
#
# COMPACT_ATOMS: atom_id res chain seq x y z
N MET A 1 -10.94 16.14 14.95
CA MET A 1 -9.56 15.59 15.04
C MET A 1 -9.00 15.55 13.64
N ASN A 2 -7.83 16.14 13.42
CA ASN A 2 -7.18 16.06 12.10
C ASN A 2 -6.60 14.66 11.86
N ILE A 3 -6.18 14.35 10.62
CA ILE A 3 -5.71 13.00 10.27
C ILE A 3 -4.48 12.56 11.08
N LEU A 4 -3.54 13.46 11.36
CA LEU A 4 -2.34 13.10 12.11
C LEU A 4 -2.66 12.77 13.58
N GLU A 5 -3.63 13.47 14.18
CA GLU A 5 -4.13 13.14 15.52
C GLU A 5 -4.86 11.78 15.54
N GLN A 6 -5.61 11.47 14.49
CA GLN A 6 -6.26 10.16 14.34
C GLN A 6 -5.23 9.03 14.20
N ILE A 7 -4.21 9.21 13.37
CA ILE A 7 -3.10 8.27 13.20
C ILE A 7 -2.38 8.05 14.53
N ALA A 8 -2.04 9.12 15.24
CA ALA A 8 -1.37 9.03 16.53
C ALA A 8 -2.23 8.27 17.56
N ALA A 9 -3.52 8.56 17.62
CA ALA A 9 -4.45 7.88 18.52
C ALA A 9 -4.59 6.38 18.19
N LYS A 10 -4.62 6.00 16.91
CA LYS A 10 -4.64 4.61 16.46
C LYS A 10 -3.35 3.87 16.84
N ALA A 11 -2.19 4.51 16.60
CA ALA A 11 -0.89 3.94 16.95
C ALA A 11 -0.74 3.73 18.47
N GLN A 12 -1.22 4.68 19.30
CA GLN A 12 -1.19 4.56 20.75
C GLN A 12 -2.06 3.42 21.29
N ARG A 13 -3.21 3.16 20.66
CA ARG A 13 -4.09 2.06 21.05
C ARG A 13 -3.58 0.70 20.58
N GLY A 14 -2.82 0.67 19.48
CA GLY A 14 -2.40 -0.58 18.86
C GLY A 14 -3.58 -1.42 18.36
N ASP A 15 -4.60 -0.75 17.78
CA ASP A 15 -5.85 -1.39 17.38
C ASP A 15 -5.66 -2.53 16.36
N THR A 16 -4.64 -2.40 15.50
CA THR A 16 -4.22 -3.42 14.50
C THR A 16 -2.72 -3.33 14.29
N GLY A 17 -2.11 -4.35 13.67
CA GLY A 17 -0.70 -4.30 13.29
C GLY A 17 -0.39 -3.11 12.37
N MET A 18 -1.28 -2.83 11.42
CA MET A 18 -1.15 -1.69 10.49
C MET A 18 -1.24 -0.33 11.19
N SER A 19 -1.85 -0.23 12.39
CA SER A 19 -2.00 1.03 13.11
C SER A 19 -0.68 1.73 13.43
N LEU A 20 0.39 0.97 13.60
CA LEU A 20 1.74 1.48 13.84
C LEU A 20 2.41 2.03 12.57
N HIS A 21 1.87 1.72 11.38
CA HIS A 21 2.44 2.07 10.09
C HIS A 21 1.70 3.19 9.36
N TYR A 22 0.52 3.61 9.83
CA TYR A 22 -0.28 4.66 9.17
C TYR A 22 0.48 5.98 8.99
N GLY A 23 1.29 6.37 9.98
CA GLY A 23 2.11 7.58 9.88
C GLY A 23 3.16 7.49 8.78
N PHE A 24 3.76 6.31 8.60
CA PHE A 24 4.69 6.05 7.52
C PHE A 24 3.97 6.10 6.16
N LEU A 25 2.85 5.39 6.02
CA LEU A 25 2.06 5.35 4.79
C LEU A 25 1.63 6.75 4.35
N TYR A 26 1.09 7.57 5.27
CA TYR A 26 0.72 8.95 5.01
C TYR A 26 1.92 9.78 4.51
N SER A 27 3.05 9.71 5.22
CA SER A 27 4.24 10.48 4.90
C SER A 27 4.89 10.04 3.58
N CYS A 28 4.84 8.74 3.28
CA CYS A 28 5.32 8.18 2.02
C CYS A 28 4.54 8.78 0.83
N ILE A 29 3.20 8.72 0.87
CA ILE A 29 2.33 9.22 -0.20
C ILE A 29 2.52 10.73 -0.40
N VAL A 30 2.52 11.50 0.68
CA VAL A 30 2.70 12.98 0.61
C VAL A 30 4.11 13.33 0.16
N GLY A 31 5.13 12.66 0.70
CA GLY A 31 6.54 12.95 0.38
C GLY A 31 6.94 12.60 -1.05
N MET A 32 6.33 11.56 -1.62
CA MET A 32 6.49 11.19 -3.03
C MET A 32 5.63 12.03 -3.97
N GLU A 33 4.75 12.89 -3.45
CA GLU A 33 3.74 13.62 -4.23
C GLU A 33 2.85 12.68 -5.08
N SER A 34 2.55 11.49 -4.53
CA SER A 34 1.87 10.41 -5.25
C SER A 34 0.52 10.84 -5.79
N LYS A 35 0.20 10.46 -7.02
CA LYS A 35 -1.06 10.76 -7.71
C LYS A 35 -1.94 9.55 -7.93
N SER A 36 -1.36 8.36 -7.89
CA SER A 36 -2.08 7.12 -8.15
C SER A 36 -1.63 6.07 -7.15
N VAL A 37 -2.58 5.57 -6.37
CA VAL A 37 -2.34 4.54 -5.34
C VAL A 37 -3.27 3.37 -5.58
N PHE A 38 -2.74 2.15 -5.42
CA PHE A 38 -3.53 0.92 -5.40
C PHE A 38 -3.44 0.27 -4.01
N GLU A 39 -4.55 -0.32 -3.56
CA GLU A 39 -4.63 -1.00 -2.27
C GLU A 39 -5.37 -2.33 -2.41
N PHE A 40 -4.75 -3.42 -1.93
CA PHE A 40 -5.44 -4.67 -1.65
C PHE A 40 -5.91 -4.66 -0.20
N GLY A 41 -7.19 -4.98 0.01
CA GLY A 41 -7.89 -4.77 1.26
C GLY A 41 -8.42 -3.33 1.35
N SER A 42 -9.34 -3.11 2.28
CA SER A 42 -9.88 -1.77 2.56
C SER A 42 -10.16 -1.61 4.04
N GLY A 43 -9.95 -0.41 4.57
CA GLY A 43 -10.15 -0.17 5.98
C GLY A 43 -9.74 1.23 6.42
N PHE A 44 -9.08 1.32 7.56
CA PHE A 44 -8.54 2.61 8.02
C PHE A 44 -7.30 3.04 7.23
N SER A 45 -6.56 2.11 6.60
CA SER A 45 -5.49 2.43 5.64
C SER A 45 -6.04 3.25 4.46
N THR A 46 -7.19 2.86 3.91
CA THR A 46 -7.93 3.58 2.87
C THR A 46 -8.22 5.04 3.28
N HIS A 47 -8.68 5.24 4.52
CA HIS A 47 -8.92 6.58 5.09
C HIS A 47 -7.62 7.42 5.14
N VAL A 48 -6.53 6.82 5.58
CA VAL A 48 -5.20 7.47 5.64
C VAL A 48 -4.69 7.85 4.26
N ILE A 49 -4.78 6.91 3.30
CA ILE A 49 -4.35 7.12 1.91
C ILE A 49 -5.14 8.27 1.28
N LEU A 50 -6.46 8.28 1.42
CA LEU A 50 -7.31 9.34 0.86
C LEU A 50 -6.98 10.71 1.43
N HIS A 51 -6.74 10.82 2.74
CA HIS A 51 -6.29 12.09 3.34
C HIS A 51 -4.91 12.54 2.84
N ALA A 52 -4.00 11.61 2.54
CA ALA A 52 -2.72 11.93 1.91
C ALA A 52 -2.94 12.41 0.46
N LEU A 53 -3.83 11.75 -0.28
CA LEU A 53 -4.18 12.11 -1.66
C LEU A 53 -4.93 13.44 -1.78
N GLU A 54 -5.68 13.88 -0.75
CA GLU A 54 -6.20 15.24 -0.71
C GLU A 54 -5.08 16.30 -0.79
N LYS A 55 -3.89 16.01 -0.24
CA LYS A 55 -2.73 16.92 -0.31
C LYS A 55 -2.04 16.88 -1.66
N THR A 56 -2.05 15.75 -2.31
CA THR A 56 -1.34 15.57 -3.59
C THR A 56 -2.25 15.72 -4.81
N GLY A 57 -3.58 15.60 -4.64
CA GLY A 57 -4.56 15.68 -5.73
C GLY A 57 -4.60 14.39 -6.58
N GLY A 58 -4.36 13.24 -5.96
CA GLY A 58 -4.36 11.93 -6.60
C GLY A 58 -5.65 11.14 -6.39
N THR A 59 -5.63 9.87 -6.83
CA THR A 59 -6.74 8.89 -6.72
C THR A 59 -6.26 7.59 -6.10
N LEU A 60 -7.19 6.88 -5.45
CA LEU A 60 -7.00 5.55 -4.88
C LEU A 60 -7.91 4.56 -5.60
N THR A 61 -7.36 3.40 -5.94
CA THR A 61 -8.12 2.20 -6.32
C THR A 61 -7.90 1.15 -5.25
N SER A 62 -8.98 0.60 -4.67
CA SER A 62 -8.91 -0.50 -3.70
C SER A 62 -9.70 -1.71 -4.20
N CYS A 63 -9.17 -2.91 -3.92
CA CYS A 63 -9.83 -4.19 -4.18
C CYS A 63 -10.02 -4.93 -2.85
N ASP A 64 -11.25 -5.35 -2.53
CA ASP A 64 -11.56 -6.09 -1.31
C ASP A 64 -12.70 -7.08 -1.56
N VAL A 65 -12.60 -8.27 -0.96
CA VAL A 65 -13.65 -9.28 -0.95
C VAL A 65 -14.85 -8.89 -0.07
N THR A 66 -14.63 -7.97 0.88
CA THR A 66 -15.68 -7.41 1.73
C THR A 66 -16.20 -6.13 1.12
N ASN A 67 -17.50 -6.04 0.87
CA ASN A 67 -18.08 -4.79 0.39
C ASN A 67 -17.85 -3.68 1.42
N TYR A 68 -17.41 -2.50 0.93
CA TYR A 68 -17.10 -1.37 1.82
C TYR A 68 -18.27 -0.90 2.68
N SER A 69 -19.52 -1.15 2.24
CA SER A 69 -20.72 -0.84 3.04
C SER A 69 -20.80 -1.68 4.32
N ASP A 70 -20.27 -2.89 4.27
CA ASP A 70 -20.32 -3.89 5.34
C ASP A 70 -19.04 -3.90 6.18
N ASN A 71 -18.00 -3.18 5.75
CA ASN A 71 -16.73 -3.09 6.47
C ASN A 71 -16.77 -1.94 7.51
N PRO A 72 -16.78 -2.26 8.82
CA PRO A 72 -16.87 -1.25 9.89
C PRO A 72 -15.61 -0.36 9.99
N ASN A 73 -14.49 -0.76 9.35
CA ASN A 73 -13.26 0.02 9.34
C ASN A 73 -13.23 1.07 8.24
N VAL A 74 -14.16 1.01 7.27
CA VAL A 74 -14.31 2.02 6.21
C VAL A 74 -15.15 3.18 6.74
N THR A 75 -14.54 4.36 6.81
CA THR A 75 -15.16 5.55 7.41
C THR A 75 -16.16 6.23 6.48
N ASP A 76 -17.05 7.06 7.02
CA ASP A 76 -17.97 7.87 6.21
C ASP A 76 -17.24 8.84 5.28
N PHE A 77 -16.09 9.38 5.71
CA PHE A 77 -15.21 10.18 4.87
C PHE A 77 -14.74 9.38 3.64
N THR A 78 -14.28 8.14 3.86
CA THR A 78 -13.85 7.24 2.78
C THR A 78 -15.01 6.99 1.80
N LYS A 79 -16.18 6.61 2.32
CA LYS A 79 -17.38 6.33 1.50
C LYS A 79 -17.85 7.52 0.67
N ALA A 80 -17.62 8.75 1.14
CA ALA A 80 -17.99 9.97 0.46
C ALA A 80 -16.92 10.50 -0.51
N SER A 81 -15.72 9.94 -0.53
CA SER A 81 -14.60 10.44 -1.32
C SER A 81 -14.81 10.16 -2.82
N LYS A 82 -14.66 11.23 -3.64
CA LYS A 82 -14.65 11.12 -5.10
C LYS A 82 -13.30 10.69 -5.69
N GLN A 83 -12.28 10.60 -4.84
CA GLN A 83 -10.93 10.18 -5.21
C GLN A 83 -10.76 8.66 -5.03
N TRP A 84 -11.81 7.93 -4.64
CA TRP A 84 -11.78 6.51 -4.36
C TRP A 84 -12.56 5.71 -5.39
N ASN A 85 -11.86 4.78 -6.03
CA ASN A 85 -12.43 3.75 -6.89
C ASN A 85 -12.37 2.42 -6.11
N PHE A 86 -13.50 1.75 -5.94
CA PHE A 86 -13.57 0.50 -5.19
C PHE A 86 -14.03 -0.65 -6.08
N TYR A 87 -13.24 -1.70 -6.11
CA TYR A 87 -13.59 -2.99 -6.71
C TYR A 87 -13.98 -3.98 -5.61
N HIS A 88 -15.23 -4.48 -5.67
CA HIS A 88 -15.71 -5.51 -4.77
C HIS A 88 -15.54 -6.88 -5.40
N GLY A 89 -14.57 -7.66 -4.95
CA GLY A 89 -14.29 -8.98 -5.47
C GLY A 89 -12.92 -9.51 -5.08
N ASN A 90 -12.60 -10.68 -5.56
CA ASN A 90 -11.28 -11.27 -5.38
C ASN A 90 -10.28 -10.64 -6.36
N SER A 91 -9.07 -10.39 -5.90
CA SER A 91 -7.98 -9.84 -6.72
C SER A 91 -7.70 -10.68 -7.98
N ASN A 92 -7.80 -12.00 -7.89
CA ASN A 92 -7.62 -12.88 -9.05
C ASN A 92 -8.68 -12.64 -10.15
N GLU A 93 -9.92 -12.29 -9.76
CA GLU A 93 -10.99 -11.94 -10.71
C GLU A 93 -10.70 -10.59 -11.37
N LEU A 94 -10.25 -9.61 -10.56
CA LEU A 94 -9.88 -8.29 -11.06
C LEU A 94 -8.79 -8.34 -12.12
N PHE A 95 -7.77 -9.21 -11.96
CA PHE A 95 -6.68 -9.35 -12.93
C PHE A 95 -7.01 -10.32 -14.09
N ALA A 96 -8.06 -11.13 -13.97
CA ALA A 96 -8.54 -11.97 -15.06
C ALA A 96 -9.42 -11.20 -16.06
N ASP A 97 -10.08 -10.14 -15.62
CA ASP A 97 -10.82 -9.24 -16.47
C ASP A 97 -9.85 -8.36 -17.25
N GLU A 98 -10.18 -8.00 -18.51
CA GLU A 98 -9.39 -7.07 -19.34
C GLU A 98 -9.55 -5.62 -18.80
N VAL A 99 -9.23 -5.41 -17.54
CA VAL A 99 -9.27 -4.07 -16.94
C VAL A 99 -7.97 -3.34 -17.27
N GLU A 100 -8.10 -2.19 -17.92
CA GLU A 100 -6.96 -1.30 -18.12
C GLU A 100 -6.60 -0.64 -16.78
N PHE A 101 -5.46 -1.02 -16.22
CA PHE A 101 -4.92 -0.39 -15.02
C PHE A 101 -4.03 0.79 -15.39
N ASP A 102 -4.16 1.85 -14.62
CA ASP A 102 -3.18 2.93 -14.60
C ASP A 102 -1.85 2.45 -13.98
N GLN A 103 -0.81 3.25 -14.15
CA GLN A 103 0.43 3.03 -13.41
C GLN A 103 0.37 3.72 -12.05
N TYR A 104 0.78 3.00 -10.99
CA TYR A 104 0.70 3.44 -9.60
C TYR A 104 2.03 3.93 -9.04
N ASP A 105 1.98 5.04 -8.29
CA ASP A 105 3.13 5.56 -7.54
C ASP A 105 3.38 4.73 -6.29
N VAL A 106 2.29 4.28 -5.64
CA VAL A 106 2.33 3.44 -4.43
C VAL A 106 1.32 2.32 -4.57
N ILE A 107 1.73 1.11 -4.23
CA ILE A 107 0.87 -0.06 -4.11
C ILE A 107 0.98 -0.56 -2.68
N LEU A 108 -0.15 -0.73 -1.99
CA LEU A 108 -0.24 -1.34 -0.67
C LEU A 108 -0.93 -2.69 -0.76
N HIS A 109 -0.30 -3.73 -0.25
CA HIS A 109 -0.94 -5.02 -0.05
C HIS A 109 -1.17 -5.26 1.46
N ASP A 110 -2.43 -5.21 1.88
CA ASP A 110 -2.93 -5.51 3.23
C ASP A 110 -4.25 -6.31 3.12
N GLY A 111 -4.32 -7.22 2.14
CA GLY A 111 -5.47 -8.07 1.84
C GLY A 111 -5.33 -9.48 2.41
N SER A 112 -4.86 -10.43 1.61
CA SER A 112 -4.59 -11.79 2.10
C SER A 112 -3.39 -11.83 3.05
N HIS A 113 -3.43 -12.77 4.01
CA HIS A 113 -2.33 -13.07 4.93
C HIS A 113 -1.72 -14.45 4.67
N ILE A 114 -1.96 -15.00 3.48
CA ILE A 114 -1.40 -16.28 3.02
C ILE A 114 -0.31 -15.99 1.98
N GLY A 115 0.94 -16.36 2.30
CA GLY A 115 2.10 -16.01 1.47
C GLY A 115 1.97 -16.38 -0.01
N SER A 116 1.40 -17.54 -0.33
CA SER A 116 1.19 -17.97 -1.73
C SER A 116 0.18 -17.08 -2.48
N GLU A 117 -0.88 -16.61 -1.82
CA GLU A 117 -1.85 -15.70 -2.42
C GLU A 117 -1.25 -14.32 -2.62
N VAL A 118 -0.53 -13.82 -1.60
CA VAL A 118 0.18 -12.55 -1.66
C VAL A 118 1.20 -12.55 -2.80
N LEU A 119 1.96 -13.64 -2.98
CA LEU A 119 2.91 -13.73 -4.09
C LEU A 119 2.24 -13.63 -5.46
N VAL A 120 1.05 -14.22 -5.61
CA VAL A 120 0.23 -14.08 -6.83
C VAL A 120 -0.20 -12.65 -7.04
N ASP A 121 -0.76 -12.01 -6.01
CA ASP A 121 -1.20 -10.61 -6.07
C ASP A 121 -0.04 -9.65 -6.42
N LEU A 122 1.12 -9.84 -5.76
CA LEU A 122 2.32 -9.04 -6.03
C LEU A 122 2.78 -9.19 -7.48
N ASN A 123 2.79 -10.42 -8.02
CA ASN A 123 3.18 -10.67 -9.41
C ASN A 123 2.19 -10.05 -10.40
N ASN A 124 0.90 -10.10 -10.12
CA ASN A 124 -0.15 -9.55 -10.98
C ASN A 124 -0.13 -8.01 -11.01
N ILE A 125 0.10 -7.36 -9.86
CA ILE A 125 0.08 -5.89 -9.78
C ILE A 125 1.41 -5.23 -10.14
N TYR A 126 2.54 -5.92 -10.00
CA TYR A 126 3.86 -5.35 -10.23
C TYR A 126 4.06 -4.69 -11.62
N PRO A 127 3.52 -5.21 -12.73
CA PRO A 127 3.62 -4.56 -14.03
C PRO A 127 3.03 -3.14 -14.07
N TYR A 128 2.15 -2.82 -13.13
CA TYR A 128 1.49 -1.52 -13.01
C TYR A 128 2.17 -0.59 -11.98
N LEU A 129 3.27 -1.02 -11.37
CA LEU A 129 4.09 -0.16 -10.53
C LEU A 129 4.94 0.76 -11.43
N LYS A 130 4.90 2.06 -11.19
CA LYS A 130 5.81 3.01 -11.86
C LYS A 130 7.26 2.68 -11.54
N HIS A 131 8.17 3.05 -12.45
CA HIS A 131 9.61 2.77 -12.27
C HIS A 131 10.15 3.29 -10.94
N ASP A 132 9.77 4.49 -10.53
CA ASP A 132 10.16 5.11 -9.26
C ASP A 132 9.14 4.90 -8.14
N GLY A 133 8.17 4.00 -8.36
CA GLY A 133 7.11 3.65 -7.42
C GLY A 133 7.61 2.76 -6.28
N ILE A 134 6.77 2.65 -5.26
CA ILE A 134 7.00 1.78 -4.10
C ILE A 134 5.84 0.81 -3.96
N LEU A 135 6.17 -0.48 -3.86
CA LEU A 135 5.22 -1.52 -3.48
C LEU A 135 5.45 -1.86 -2.00
N ILE A 136 4.38 -2.00 -1.25
CA ILE A 136 4.39 -2.21 0.21
C ILE A 136 3.53 -3.42 0.51
N THR A 137 4.00 -4.35 1.35
CA THR A 137 3.18 -5.44 1.88
C THR A 137 3.24 -5.46 3.41
N HIS A 138 2.09 -5.64 4.05
CA HIS A 138 1.94 -5.74 5.49
C HIS A 138 2.02 -7.19 5.97
N ASP A 139 2.06 -7.42 7.29
CA ASP A 139 2.07 -8.73 7.99
C ASP A 139 3.23 -9.67 7.64
N THR A 140 4.31 -9.15 7.08
CA THR A 140 5.47 -9.97 6.70
C THR A 140 6.20 -10.61 7.88
N ARG A 141 5.91 -10.17 9.12
CA ARG A 141 6.46 -10.70 10.39
C ARG A 141 5.38 -11.22 11.35
N HIS A 142 4.18 -11.48 10.87
CA HIS A 142 3.12 -12.00 11.72
C HIS A 142 3.35 -13.48 12.05
N HIS A 143 3.35 -13.81 13.35
CA HIS A 143 3.76 -15.14 13.84
C HIS A 143 2.73 -16.25 13.62
N THR A 144 1.46 -15.91 13.43
CA THR A 144 0.37 -16.90 13.39
C THR A 144 -0.53 -16.79 12.18
N LEU A 145 -0.70 -15.58 11.61
CA LEU A 145 -1.54 -15.36 10.43
C LEU A 145 -0.72 -15.20 9.15
N GLY A 146 0.55 -14.83 9.26
CA GLY A 146 1.43 -14.57 8.13
C GLY A 146 2.29 -15.77 7.73
N GLU A 147 1.75 -16.99 7.72
CA GLU A 147 2.53 -18.16 7.29
C GLU A 147 3.01 -17.98 5.85
N GLY A 148 4.34 -17.98 5.68
CA GLY A 148 4.96 -17.80 4.38
C GLY A 148 5.05 -16.37 3.86
N MET A 149 4.52 -15.37 4.57
CA MET A 149 4.51 -13.97 4.12
C MET A 149 5.91 -13.40 3.86
N MET A 150 6.84 -13.62 4.80
CA MET A 150 8.23 -13.16 4.59
C MET A 150 8.90 -13.94 3.45
N GLY A 151 8.70 -15.26 3.37
CA GLY A 151 9.21 -16.06 2.27
C GLY A 151 8.69 -15.60 0.91
N ALA A 152 7.40 -15.30 0.81
CA ALA A 152 6.80 -14.74 -0.41
C ALA A 152 7.41 -13.37 -0.77
N ALA A 153 7.65 -12.51 0.23
CA ALA A 153 8.29 -11.22 0.04
C ALA A 153 9.74 -11.36 -0.47
N GLU A 154 10.51 -12.27 0.12
CA GLU A 154 11.89 -12.56 -0.29
C GLU A 154 11.95 -13.18 -1.69
N GLU A 155 11.06 -14.13 -2.00
CA GLU A 155 10.93 -14.75 -3.32
C GLU A 155 10.60 -13.69 -4.38
N PHE A 156 9.59 -12.87 -4.14
CA PHE A 156 9.18 -11.80 -5.04
C PHE A 156 10.32 -10.80 -5.31
N ALA A 157 11.01 -10.35 -4.25
CA ALA A 157 12.13 -9.42 -4.38
C ALA A 157 13.29 -10.02 -5.19
N SER A 158 13.57 -11.32 -4.97
CA SER A 158 14.61 -12.03 -5.70
C SER A 158 14.26 -12.23 -7.18
N ASP A 159 13.02 -12.63 -7.47
CA ASP A 159 12.55 -12.90 -8.83
C ASP A 159 12.53 -11.64 -9.70
N LYS A 160 12.14 -10.51 -9.11
CA LYS A 160 12.07 -9.21 -9.81
C LYS A 160 13.34 -8.36 -9.69
N ASP A 161 14.38 -8.86 -9.02
CA ASP A 161 15.64 -8.13 -8.74
C ASP A 161 15.40 -6.76 -8.06
N LEU A 162 14.55 -6.74 -7.00
CA LEU A 162 14.17 -5.54 -6.28
C LEU A 162 15.07 -5.27 -5.06
N GLU A 163 15.14 -4.01 -4.65
CA GLU A 163 15.55 -3.66 -3.30
C GLU A 163 14.38 -3.90 -2.35
N MET A 164 14.67 -4.52 -1.20
CA MET A 164 13.69 -4.83 -0.16
C MET A 164 14.15 -4.29 1.19
N CYS A 165 13.22 -3.70 1.95
CA CYS A 165 13.46 -3.25 3.32
C CYS A 165 12.24 -3.56 4.18
N THR A 166 12.44 -4.13 5.37
CA THR A 166 11.35 -4.47 6.29
C THR A 166 11.46 -3.68 7.59
N LEU A 167 10.38 -2.99 7.96
CA LEU A 167 10.16 -2.47 9.30
C LEU A 167 9.63 -3.61 10.19
N PRO A 168 10.36 -4.03 11.25
CA PRO A 168 10.06 -5.29 11.93
C PRO A 168 8.99 -5.21 13.03
N TYR A 169 8.38 -4.05 13.27
CA TYR A 169 7.32 -3.84 14.27
C TYR A 169 5.93 -3.91 13.61
N GLY A 170 4.86 -3.99 14.42
CA GLY A 170 3.47 -4.00 13.92
C GLY A 170 3.18 -5.11 12.92
N TYR A 171 3.66 -6.32 13.18
CA TYR A 171 3.61 -7.51 12.31
C TYR A 171 4.43 -7.41 11.03
N GLY A 172 5.23 -6.35 10.86
CA GLY A 172 6.12 -6.13 9.73
C GLY A 172 5.46 -5.40 8.57
N LEU A 173 6.21 -4.43 8.04
CA LEU A 173 5.87 -3.71 6.81
C LEU A 173 7.07 -3.77 5.88
N THR A 174 6.92 -4.40 4.74
CA THR A 174 8.00 -4.60 3.77
C THR A 174 7.79 -3.74 2.53
N PHE A 175 8.85 -3.08 2.13
CA PHE A 175 8.91 -2.19 0.97
C PHE A 175 9.73 -2.84 -0.13
N PHE A 176 9.26 -2.68 -1.35
CA PHE A 176 9.99 -3.07 -2.55
C PHE A 176 10.08 -1.87 -3.49
N ARG A 177 11.22 -1.73 -4.11
CA ARG A 177 11.41 -0.79 -5.20
C ARG A 177 12.37 -1.34 -6.23
N ASN A 178 12.31 -0.82 -7.44
CA ASN A 178 13.30 -1.13 -8.46
C ASN A 178 14.68 -0.70 -7.97
N LYS A 179 15.69 -1.54 -8.21
CA LYS A 179 17.08 -1.16 -7.91
C LYS A 179 17.42 0.10 -8.67
N ALA A 180 17.90 1.09 -7.94
CA ALA A 180 18.41 2.30 -8.55
C ALA A 180 19.45 1.92 -9.59
N ASN A 181 19.32 2.42 -10.82
CA ASN A 181 20.36 2.24 -11.82
C ASN A 181 21.65 2.88 -11.28
N ARG A 182 22.61 2.05 -10.86
CA ARG A 182 23.86 2.49 -10.24
C ARG A 182 24.65 3.44 -11.16
N ASN A 183 24.35 3.42 -12.46
CA ASN A 183 24.96 4.29 -13.46
C ASN A 183 24.24 5.63 -13.62
N ASN A 184 23.09 5.79 -12.99
CA ASN A 184 22.32 7.02 -12.98
C ASN A 184 22.07 7.43 -11.52
N PRO A 185 23.06 8.01 -10.82
CA PRO A 185 22.85 8.46 -9.46
C PRO A 185 21.68 9.44 -9.48
N VAL A 186 20.67 9.15 -8.68
CA VAL A 186 19.53 10.05 -8.47
C VAL A 186 20.12 11.41 -8.16
N ASN A 187 19.99 12.34 -9.08
CA ASN A 187 20.34 13.73 -8.83
C ASN A 187 19.35 14.26 -7.80
N LEU A 188 19.66 14.07 -6.53
CA LEU A 188 18.98 14.71 -5.41
C LEU A 188 19.29 16.21 -5.49
N THR A 189 18.81 16.87 -6.52
CA THR A 189 18.73 18.31 -6.53
C THR A 189 17.67 18.71 -5.53
N TRP A 190 18.11 18.94 -4.30
CA TRP A 190 17.30 19.64 -3.32
C TRP A 190 16.87 20.96 -3.96
N ARG A 191 15.67 21.02 -4.50
CA ARG A 191 15.09 22.28 -4.94
C ARG A 191 14.97 23.15 -3.69
N LYS A 192 15.88 24.13 -3.54
CA LYS A 192 15.65 25.22 -2.61
C LYS A 192 14.32 25.84 -2.99
N ARG A 193 13.31 25.64 -2.15
CA ARG A 193 12.07 26.41 -2.27
C ARG A 193 12.47 27.84 -1.91
N SER A 194 12.43 28.71 -2.90
CA SER A 194 12.50 30.17 -2.74
C SER A 194 11.20 30.67 -2.17
#